data_fa088781a0860bd146b30e266e4d3ccc
#
_entry.id   fa088781a0860bd146b30e266e4d3ccc
#
_cell.length_a   1.000
_cell.length_b   1.000
_cell.length_c   1.000
_cell.angle_alpha   90.00
_cell.angle_beta   90.00
_cell.angle_gamma   90.00
#
_symmetry.space_group_name_H-M   'P 1'
#
loop_
_entity.id
_entity.type
_entity.pdbx_description
1 polymer ?
#
loop_
_entity_poly.entity_id
_entity_poly.type
_entity_poly.pdbx_seq_one_letter_code
_entity_poly.pdbx_strand_id
1 'polypeptide(L)'
;MFLFDTDFQTALTISACLTPTDPVLAASVLSNSQFSTRVPKRIRDLLSAESGCNDGISFPFLYLGLSLLLKNTASGFFTKWFLVTILYQCVVGVLLGIALGYIFNGLYRFSHSREWMGRASYLAFYLLLAIFSIGLASVLGVDDFLVAFFAGRGFAHNQKNPTEGTALPVIIDLLINSAFFIFFGAMIPWASFNAGDGITPLRLVALLALILLFRRIPIVFTLFKTEMLPSVKTTTEALFVGHFGPMGVGALFLAIEARAQLETGTSLPLPHPPKDLPVERQRTATMIWPLVCFIVLGSTMIHGFSTLAVSIGGHLARHEGERAPLIGAETEGLHGMIHNDSDAEDEQE
;
A
#
# COMPACT_ATOMS: atom_id res chain seq x y z
N MET A 1 -17.65 -13.15 9.42
CA MET A 1 -18.52 -13.80 10.39
C MET A 1 -19.02 -15.15 9.87
N PHE A 2 -20.00 -15.18 8.98
CA PHE A 2 -20.63 -16.45 8.52
C PHE A 2 -19.68 -17.45 7.88
N LEU A 3 -18.63 -16.98 7.19
CA LEU A 3 -17.73 -17.88 6.44
C LEU A 3 -16.78 -18.67 7.34
N PHE A 4 -16.34 -18.08 8.46
CA PHE A 4 -15.35 -18.67 9.37
C PHE A 4 -15.87 -18.86 10.79
N ASP A 5 -17.17 -18.66 11.00
CA ASP A 5 -17.80 -18.73 12.33
C ASP A 5 -17.05 -17.89 13.39
N THR A 6 -16.78 -16.63 13.03
CA THR A 6 -16.08 -15.67 13.88
C THR A 6 -17.05 -14.62 14.41
N ASP A 7 -16.72 -14.06 15.56
CA ASP A 7 -17.39 -12.90 16.14
C ASP A 7 -17.15 -11.63 15.32
N PHE A 8 -17.93 -10.59 15.62
CA PHE A 8 -17.84 -9.30 14.92
C PHE A 8 -16.47 -8.64 15.09
N GLN A 9 -15.89 -8.72 16.29
CA GLN A 9 -14.63 -8.08 16.64
C GLN A 9 -13.46 -8.68 15.85
N THR A 10 -13.40 -10.01 15.76
CA THR A 10 -12.44 -10.73 14.93
C THR A 10 -12.60 -10.40 13.44
N ALA A 11 -13.84 -10.41 12.95
CA ALA A 11 -14.12 -10.07 11.56
C ALA A 11 -13.72 -8.63 11.22
N LEU A 12 -13.98 -7.67 12.13
CA LEU A 12 -13.59 -6.27 11.98
C LEU A 12 -12.05 -6.13 11.93
N THR A 13 -11.35 -6.79 12.86
CA THR A 13 -9.87 -6.77 12.92
C THR A 13 -9.25 -7.31 11.64
N ILE A 14 -9.73 -8.47 11.16
CA ILE A 14 -9.22 -9.06 9.90
C ILE A 14 -9.57 -8.17 8.70
N SER A 15 -10.78 -7.61 8.66
CA SER A 15 -11.19 -6.72 7.58
C SER A 15 -10.34 -5.45 7.53
N ALA A 16 -9.98 -4.89 8.68
CA ALA A 16 -9.09 -3.74 8.76
C ALA A 16 -7.69 -4.06 8.19
N CYS A 17 -7.14 -5.24 8.48
CA CYS A 17 -5.88 -5.69 7.88
C CYS A 17 -5.96 -5.80 6.35
N LEU A 18 -7.13 -6.07 5.80
CA LEU A 18 -7.36 -6.23 4.36
C LEU A 18 -7.81 -4.92 3.66
N THR A 19 -7.81 -3.80 4.37
CA THR A 19 -8.19 -2.49 3.80
C THR A 19 -7.09 -1.88 2.94
N PRO A 20 -5.79 -1.92 3.30
CA PRO A 20 -4.71 -1.34 2.53
C PRO A 20 -4.63 -1.88 1.10
N THR A 21 -4.26 -0.99 0.18
CA THR A 21 -3.88 -1.35 -1.19
C THR A 21 -2.42 -0.98 -1.42
N ASP A 22 -1.68 -1.80 -2.14
CA ASP A 22 -0.24 -1.63 -2.32
C ASP A 22 0.04 -0.64 -3.47
N PRO A 23 0.62 0.54 -3.18
CA PRO A 23 0.91 1.53 -4.21
C PRO A 23 2.05 1.09 -5.13
N VAL A 24 3.03 0.35 -4.61
CA VAL A 24 4.20 -0.10 -5.38
C VAL A 24 3.78 -1.20 -6.35
N LEU A 25 3.00 -2.18 -5.88
CA LEU A 25 2.44 -3.22 -6.73
C LEU A 25 1.52 -2.60 -7.79
N ALA A 26 0.69 -1.63 -7.43
CA ALA A 26 -0.13 -0.89 -8.37
C ALA A 26 0.74 -0.13 -9.39
N ALA A 27 1.78 0.57 -8.95
CA ALA A 27 2.68 1.30 -9.83
C ALA A 27 3.47 0.39 -10.76
N SER A 28 4.05 -0.72 -10.27
CA SER A 28 4.82 -1.66 -11.08
C SER A 28 4.00 -2.27 -12.22
N VAL A 29 2.73 -2.53 -11.95
CA VAL A 29 1.79 -3.03 -12.94
C VAL A 29 1.36 -1.94 -13.92
N LEU A 30 1.15 -0.70 -13.47
CA LEU A 30 0.68 0.42 -14.28
C LEU A 30 1.80 1.17 -15.00
N SER A 31 3.07 1.00 -14.59
CA SER A 31 4.23 1.68 -15.19
C SER A 31 4.78 0.99 -16.43
N ASN A 32 4.42 -0.28 -16.66
CA ASN A 32 4.81 -0.98 -17.88
C ASN A 32 4.43 -0.13 -19.11
N SER A 33 5.38 0.16 -19.98
CA SER A 33 5.26 1.12 -21.09
C SER A 33 4.05 0.87 -21.99
N GLN A 34 3.66 -0.38 -22.16
CA GLN A 34 2.45 -0.75 -22.92
C GLN A 34 1.14 -0.49 -22.17
N PHE A 35 1.18 -0.49 -20.84
CA PHE A 35 0.02 -0.25 -19.98
C PHE A 35 -0.12 1.23 -19.61
N SER A 36 1.00 1.91 -19.40
CA SER A 36 1.04 3.33 -19.04
C SER A 36 0.38 4.24 -20.07
N THR A 37 0.45 3.86 -21.35
CA THR A 37 -0.21 4.59 -22.44
C THR A 37 -1.72 4.40 -22.48
N ARG A 38 -2.26 3.34 -21.86
CA ARG A 38 -3.69 3.00 -21.88
C ARG A 38 -4.45 3.50 -20.66
N VAL A 39 -3.79 3.58 -19.50
CA VAL A 39 -4.40 4.08 -18.26
C VAL A 39 -4.08 5.56 -18.12
N PRO A 40 -5.07 6.45 -18.16
CA PRO A 40 -4.85 7.90 -18.03
C PRO A 40 -4.06 8.25 -16.76
N LYS A 41 -3.13 9.18 -16.84
CA LYS A 41 -2.31 9.64 -15.71
C LYS A 41 -3.16 9.95 -14.48
N ARG A 42 -4.31 10.63 -14.65
CA ARG A 42 -5.23 10.97 -13.55
C ARG A 42 -5.75 9.76 -12.76
N ILE A 43 -5.91 8.60 -13.42
CA ILE A 43 -6.34 7.35 -12.77
C ILE A 43 -5.16 6.73 -12.02
N ARG A 44 -3.95 6.75 -12.60
CA ARG A 44 -2.74 6.27 -11.91
C ARG A 44 -2.44 7.09 -10.66
N ASP A 45 -2.50 8.43 -10.78
CA ASP A 45 -2.29 9.35 -9.67
C ASP A 45 -3.36 9.14 -8.57
N LEU A 46 -4.62 8.91 -8.95
CA LEU A 46 -5.71 8.60 -8.02
C LEU A 46 -5.43 7.31 -7.24
N LEU A 47 -5.08 6.22 -7.93
CA LEU A 47 -4.81 4.93 -7.30
C LEU A 47 -3.58 4.98 -6.40
N SER A 48 -2.54 5.69 -6.81
CA SER A 48 -1.33 5.88 -6.00
C SER A 48 -1.61 6.70 -4.74
N ALA A 49 -2.36 7.79 -4.86
CA ALA A 49 -2.73 8.61 -3.71
C ALA A 49 -3.66 7.86 -2.74
N GLU A 50 -4.61 7.09 -3.28
CA GLU A 50 -5.50 6.25 -2.49
C GLU A 50 -4.69 5.25 -1.67
N SER A 51 -3.77 4.52 -2.29
CA SER A 51 -2.97 3.49 -1.64
C SER A 51 -2.11 4.06 -0.51
N GLY A 52 -1.40 5.16 -0.74
CA GLY A 52 -0.60 5.79 0.31
C GLY A 52 -1.44 6.33 1.48
N CYS A 53 -2.68 6.75 1.21
CA CYS A 53 -3.57 7.25 2.26
C CYS A 53 -4.24 6.12 3.05
N ASN A 54 -4.66 5.04 2.38
CA ASN A 54 -5.41 3.98 3.05
C ASN A 54 -4.53 3.08 3.92
N ASP A 55 -3.23 3.02 3.69
CA ASP A 55 -2.29 2.35 4.59
C ASP A 55 -2.40 2.94 6.01
N GLY A 56 -2.30 4.25 6.17
CA GLY A 56 -2.44 4.90 7.47
C GLY A 56 -3.86 4.89 8.02
N ILE A 57 -4.86 5.23 7.19
CA ILE A 57 -6.27 5.26 7.64
C ILE A 57 -6.78 3.88 8.08
N SER A 58 -6.13 2.79 7.72
CA SER A 58 -6.50 1.45 8.19
C SER A 58 -6.22 1.21 9.67
N PHE A 59 -5.26 1.92 10.27
CA PHE A 59 -4.91 1.80 11.69
C PHE A 59 -6.07 2.07 12.65
N PRO A 60 -6.83 3.17 12.55
CA PRO A 60 -7.98 3.41 13.43
C PRO A 60 -8.99 2.28 13.46
N PHE A 61 -9.24 1.65 12.30
CA PHE A 61 -10.19 0.54 12.21
C PHE A 61 -9.60 -0.74 12.80
N LEU A 62 -8.29 -0.99 12.61
CA LEU A 62 -7.60 -2.09 13.26
C LEU A 62 -7.67 -1.96 14.78
N TYR A 63 -7.30 -0.80 15.32
CA TYR A 63 -7.34 -0.55 16.76
C TYR A 63 -8.76 -0.51 17.32
N LEU A 64 -9.78 -0.20 16.51
CA LEU A 64 -11.17 -0.36 16.89
C LEU A 64 -11.48 -1.85 17.15
N GLY A 65 -11.18 -2.72 16.21
CA GLY A 65 -11.36 -4.16 16.34
C GLY A 65 -10.59 -4.76 17.51
N LEU A 66 -9.30 -4.43 17.63
CA LEU A 66 -8.43 -4.87 18.72
C LEU A 66 -8.95 -4.42 20.09
N SER A 67 -9.38 -3.19 20.24
CA SER A 67 -9.89 -2.66 21.51
C SER A 67 -11.18 -3.35 21.93
N LEU A 68 -12.03 -3.74 20.98
CA LEU A 68 -13.23 -4.53 21.26
C LEU A 68 -12.88 -5.95 21.72
N LEU A 69 -11.86 -6.57 21.12
CA LEU A 69 -11.36 -7.91 21.53
C LEU A 69 -10.68 -7.88 22.90
N LEU A 70 -10.02 -6.78 23.26
CA LEU A 70 -9.34 -6.64 24.53
C LEU A 70 -10.27 -6.37 25.72
N LYS A 71 -11.60 -6.32 25.49
CA LYS A 71 -12.65 -6.13 26.53
C LYS A 71 -12.41 -4.91 27.45
N ASN A 72 -11.98 -3.80 26.90
CA ASN A 72 -11.96 -2.55 27.64
C ASN A 72 -13.42 -2.11 27.93
N THR A 73 -13.69 -1.59 29.14
CA THR A 73 -15.02 -1.08 29.51
C THR A 73 -15.52 -0.07 28.47
N ALA A 74 -16.79 -0.18 28.06
CA ALA A 74 -17.32 0.56 26.90
C ALA A 74 -17.08 2.08 26.93
N SER A 75 -17.11 2.72 28.10
CA SER A 75 -16.84 4.17 28.23
C SER A 75 -15.35 4.51 28.09
N GLY A 76 -14.47 3.70 28.68
CA GLY A 76 -13.02 3.90 28.56
C GLY A 76 -12.46 3.55 27.18
N PHE A 77 -13.09 2.61 26.50
CA PHE A 77 -12.77 2.19 25.14
C PHE A 77 -12.94 3.32 24.13
N PHE A 78 -14.14 3.93 24.06
CA PHE A 78 -14.42 4.96 23.07
C PHE A 78 -13.56 6.20 23.26
N THR A 79 -13.34 6.60 24.51
CA THR A 79 -12.48 7.74 24.86
C THR A 79 -11.03 7.47 24.45
N LYS A 80 -10.49 6.28 24.78
CA LYS A 80 -9.12 5.92 24.42
C LYS A 80 -8.95 5.82 22.92
N TRP A 81 -9.85 5.16 22.21
CA TRP A 81 -9.80 5.04 20.75
C TRP A 81 -9.88 6.40 20.07
N PHE A 82 -10.83 7.26 20.48
CA PHE A 82 -10.98 8.57 19.86
C PHE A 82 -9.82 9.52 20.20
N LEU A 83 -9.45 9.65 21.47
CA LEU A 83 -8.41 10.59 21.87
C LEU A 83 -7.01 10.12 21.47
N VAL A 84 -6.69 8.85 21.65
CA VAL A 84 -5.36 8.33 21.36
C VAL A 84 -5.24 7.98 19.89
N THR A 85 -6.11 7.12 19.34
CA THR A 85 -5.95 6.64 17.97
C THR A 85 -6.31 7.73 16.95
N ILE A 86 -7.49 8.36 17.07
CA ILE A 86 -7.91 9.35 16.06
C ILE A 86 -7.17 10.67 16.24
N LEU A 87 -7.25 11.30 17.43
CA LEU A 87 -6.71 12.65 17.60
C LEU A 87 -5.19 12.64 17.72
N TYR A 88 -4.61 11.77 18.55
CA TYR A 88 -3.16 11.78 18.74
C TYR A 88 -2.44 11.06 17.60
N GLN A 89 -2.74 9.80 17.33
CA GLN A 89 -1.97 9.04 16.34
C GLN A 89 -2.23 9.55 14.91
N CYS A 90 -3.48 9.74 14.50
CA CYS A 90 -3.78 10.14 13.13
C CYS A 90 -3.67 11.65 12.91
N VAL A 91 -4.43 12.49 13.67
CA VAL A 91 -4.46 13.94 13.40
C VAL A 91 -3.11 14.59 13.67
N VAL A 92 -2.48 14.30 14.83
CA VAL A 92 -1.12 14.83 15.11
C VAL A 92 -0.12 14.26 14.13
N GLY A 93 -0.23 12.98 13.72
CA GLY A 93 0.61 12.38 12.69
C GLY A 93 0.53 13.13 11.35
N VAL A 94 -0.67 13.44 10.88
CA VAL A 94 -0.88 14.25 9.67
C VAL A 94 -0.23 15.63 9.78
N LEU A 95 -0.47 16.33 10.89
CA LEU A 95 0.09 17.68 11.13
C LEU A 95 1.63 17.64 11.20
N LEU A 96 2.19 16.65 11.89
CA LEU A 96 3.62 16.42 11.98
C LEU A 96 4.23 16.16 10.60
N GLY A 97 3.60 15.26 9.82
CA GLY A 97 4.05 14.95 8.47
C GLY A 97 4.07 16.20 7.58
N ILE A 98 2.99 16.96 7.56
CA ILE A 98 2.93 18.22 6.80
C ILE A 98 4.04 19.18 7.24
N ALA A 99 4.23 19.38 8.55
CA ALA A 99 5.27 20.27 9.08
C ALA A 99 6.67 19.82 8.67
N LEU A 100 6.98 18.52 8.80
CA LEU A 100 8.26 17.96 8.36
C LEU A 100 8.48 18.17 6.87
N GLY A 101 7.47 17.88 6.04
CA GLY A 101 7.54 18.07 4.61
C GLY A 101 7.86 19.52 4.22
N TYR A 102 7.20 20.50 4.84
CA TYR A 102 7.49 21.92 4.60
C TYR A 102 8.88 22.34 5.09
N ILE A 103 9.32 21.87 6.26
CA ILE A 103 10.67 22.15 6.79
C ILE A 103 11.73 21.61 5.81
N PHE A 104 11.61 20.37 5.40
CA PHE A 104 12.56 19.75 4.48
C PHE A 104 12.52 20.38 3.09
N ASN A 105 11.34 20.79 2.59
CA ASN A 105 11.23 21.57 1.36
C ASN A 105 11.98 22.92 1.49
N GLY A 106 11.81 23.60 2.61
CA GLY A 106 12.53 24.85 2.88
C GLY A 106 14.04 24.67 2.91
N LEU A 107 14.53 23.63 3.61
CA LEU A 107 15.96 23.28 3.67
C LEU A 107 16.51 22.94 2.27
N TYR A 108 15.78 22.14 1.50
CA TYR A 108 16.16 21.80 0.14
C TYR A 108 16.26 23.05 -0.74
N ARG A 109 15.24 23.90 -0.77
CA ARG A 109 15.25 25.14 -1.55
C ARG A 109 16.37 26.10 -1.16
N PHE A 110 16.65 26.21 0.14
CA PHE A 110 17.78 27.00 0.66
C PHE A 110 19.12 26.45 0.18
N SER A 111 19.32 25.11 0.30
CA SER A 111 20.58 24.49 -0.13
C SER A 111 20.75 24.53 -1.66
N HIS A 112 19.66 24.34 -2.39
CA HIS A 112 19.69 24.44 -3.85
C HIS A 112 20.01 25.86 -4.33
N SER A 113 19.44 26.89 -3.69
CA SER A 113 19.75 28.29 -4.04
C SER A 113 21.20 28.71 -3.76
N ARG A 114 21.91 27.92 -2.95
CA ARG A 114 23.35 28.12 -2.64
C ARG A 114 24.25 27.19 -3.47
N GLU A 115 23.69 26.44 -4.40
CA GLU A 115 24.41 25.44 -5.23
C GLU A 115 25.15 24.36 -4.40
N TRP A 116 24.66 24.10 -3.17
CA TRP A 116 25.24 23.06 -2.32
C TRP A 116 24.75 21.66 -2.66
N MET A 117 23.65 21.54 -3.42
CA MET A 117 23.01 20.26 -3.71
C MET A 117 22.83 20.08 -5.21
N GLY A 118 23.39 19.00 -5.73
CA GLY A 118 23.13 18.49 -7.05
C GLY A 118 21.93 17.51 -7.10
N ARG A 119 21.64 16.99 -8.28
CA ARG A 119 20.51 16.06 -8.53
C ARG A 119 20.59 14.78 -7.68
N ALA A 120 21.78 14.18 -7.55
CA ALA A 120 21.99 12.99 -6.71
C ALA A 120 21.69 13.24 -5.24
N SER A 121 22.06 14.43 -4.72
CA SER A 121 21.79 14.83 -3.34
C SER A 121 20.29 15.01 -3.08
N TYR A 122 19.52 15.46 -4.06
CA TYR A 122 18.06 15.55 -3.95
C TYR A 122 17.42 14.18 -3.69
N LEU A 123 17.86 13.16 -4.42
CA LEU A 123 17.34 11.80 -4.25
C LEU A 123 17.67 11.21 -2.89
N ALA A 124 18.90 11.44 -2.40
CA ALA A 124 19.29 11.06 -1.04
C ALA A 124 18.45 11.79 0.02
N PHE A 125 18.21 13.09 -0.18
CA PHE A 125 17.42 13.91 0.73
C PHE A 125 15.95 13.45 0.82
N TYR A 126 15.36 13.09 -0.30
CA TYR A 126 14.01 12.52 -0.37
C TYR A 126 13.91 11.19 0.40
N LEU A 127 14.87 10.27 0.21
CA LEU A 127 14.91 9.00 0.93
C LEU A 127 15.12 9.20 2.44
N LEU A 128 16.02 10.12 2.81
CA LEU A 128 16.26 10.48 4.21
C LEU A 128 15.02 11.08 4.88
N LEU A 129 14.23 11.88 4.15
CA LEU A 129 12.97 12.40 4.67
C LEU A 129 12.00 11.26 5.01
N ALA A 130 11.86 10.26 4.14
CA ALA A 130 10.98 9.13 4.39
C ALA A 130 11.40 8.35 5.65
N ILE A 131 12.69 7.98 5.74
CA ILE A 131 13.25 7.23 6.90
C ILE A 131 13.14 8.06 8.18
N PHE A 132 13.46 9.35 8.12
CA PHE A 132 13.38 10.25 9.28
C PHE A 132 11.94 10.42 9.76
N SER A 133 10.98 10.54 8.85
CA SER A 133 9.56 10.66 9.16
C SER A 133 9.03 9.44 9.91
N ILE A 134 9.34 8.24 9.42
CA ILE A 134 8.96 6.96 10.05
C ILE A 134 9.63 6.83 11.43
N GLY A 135 10.94 7.10 11.53
CA GLY A 135 11.66 7.02 12.78
C GLY A 135 11.14 7.99 13.86
N LEU A 136 10.86 9.23 13.47
CA LEU A 136 10.29 10.23 14.38
C LEU A 136 8.87 9.86 14.80
N ALA A 137 8.04 9.39 13.88
CA ALA A 137 6.68 8.91 14.16
C ALA A 137 6.69 7.77 15.17
N SER A 138 7.57 6.79 14.98
CA SER A 138 7.75 5.65 15.89
C SER A 138 8.15 6.10 17.31
N VAL A 139 9.08 7.05 17.44
CA VAL A 139 9.51 7.59 18.75
C VAL A 139 8.38 8.34 19.44
N LEU A 140 7.57 9.08 18.69
CA LEU A 140 6.46 9.85 19.24
C LEU A 140 5.18 8.99 19.45
N GLY A 141 5.13 7.77 18.91
CA GLY A 141 3.96 6.89 18.99
C GLY A 141 2.77 7.40 18.18
N VAL A 142 3.01 8.12 17.07
CA VAL A 142 2.01 8.53 16.10
C VAL A 142 2.04 7.59 14.88
N ASP A 143 1.01 7.67 14.02
CA ASP A 143 0.90 6.84 12.83
C ASP A 143 2.00 7.18 11.81
N ASP A 144 2.93 6.25 11.62
CA ASP A 144 4.13 6.41 10.80
C ASP A 144 3.80 6.47 9.30
N PHE A 145 2.79 5.75 8.82
CA PHE A 145 2.34 5.83 7.43
C PHE A 145 1.76 7.19 7.10
N LEU A 146 0.90 7.72 7.97
CA LEU A 146 0.35 9.06 7.77
C LEU A 146 1.43 10.13 7.84
N VAL A 147 2.37 10.05 8.79
CA VAL A 147 3.49 11.00 8.87
C VAL A 147 4.31 10.96 7.59
N ALA A 148 4.71 9.79 7.10
CA ALA A 148 5.51 9.65 5.90
C ALA A 148 4.77 10.17 4.65
N PHE A 149 3.49 9.79 4.48
CA PHE A 149 2.67 10.23 3.36
C PHE A 149 2.51 11.76 3.32
N PHE A 150 2.14 12.36 4.45
CA PHE A 150 1.95 13.81 4.51
C PHE A 150 3.26 14.59 4.51
N ALA A 151 4.38 13.99 4.94
CA ALA A 151 5.71 14.58 4.75
C ALA A 151 6.07 14.65 3.26
N GLY A 152 5.81 13.59 2.50
CA GLY A 152 5.96 13.60 1.05
C GLY A 152 5.09 14.68 0.38
N ARG A 153 3.82 14.81 0.81
CA ARG A 153 2.89 15.83 0.29
C ARG A 153 3.36 17.26 0.60
N GLY A 154 3.85 17.49 1.83
CA GLY A 154 4.40 18.80 2.24
C GLY A 154 5.70 19.13 1.50
N PHE A 155 6.55 18.15 1.28
CA PHE A 155 7.81 18.29 0.57
C PHE A 155 7.59 18.60 -0.93
N ALA A 156 6.61 17.99 -1.57
CA ALA A 156 6.25 18.24 -2.96
C ALA A 156 5.59 19.61 -3.21
N HIS A 157 5.29 20.38 -2.14
CA HIS A 157 4.59 21.66 -2.30
C HIS A 157 5.41 22.67 -3.10
N ASN A 158 4.82 23.20 -4.19
CA ASN A 158 5.44 24.18 -5.10
C ASN A 158 6.78 23.72 -5.73
N GLN A 159 7.04 22.41 -5.78
CA GLN A 159 8.15 21.86 -6.54
C GLN A 159 7.67 21.44 -7.94
N LYS A 160 8.44 21.76 -8.97
CA LYS A 160 8.36 21.07 -10.26
C LYS A 160 8.93 19.67 -10.00
N ASN A 161 8.28 18.61 -10.47
CA ASN A 161 8.64 17.20 -10.21
C ASN A 161 10.16 16.95 -10.46
N PRO A 162 11.02 16.98 -9.45
CA PRO A 162 12.46 16.82 -9.68
C PRO A 162 12.87 15.37 -9.85
N THR A 163 11.93 14.44 -9.62
CA THR A 163 12.10 13.01 -9.93
C THR A 163 11.68 12.66 -11.36
N GLU A 164 11.12 13.62 -12.11
CA GLU A 164 10.75 13.40 -13.50
C GLU A 164 12.03 13.16 -14.33
N GLY A 165 12.14 11.98 -14.93
CA GLY A 165 13.33 11.56 -15.67
C GLY A 165 14.41 10.84 -14.85
N THR A 166 14.20 10.50 -13.56
CA THR A 166 15.12 9.65 -12.81
C THR A 166 14.56 8.25 -12.61
N ALA A 167 15.34 7.23 -13.00
CA ALA A 167 14.98 5.83 -12.80
C ALA A 167 15.19 5.35 -11.34
N LEU A 168 15.99 6.07 -10.53
CA LEU A 168 16.43 5.61 -9.23
C LEU A 168 15.29 5.31 -8.24
N PRO A 169 14.26 6.15 -8.05
CA PRO A 169 13.13 5.80 -7.17
C PRO A 169 12.44 4.52 -7.60
N VAL A 170 12.20 4.35 -8.90
CA VAL A 170 11.57 3.15 -9.47
C VAL A 170 12.41 1.90 -9.23
N ILE A 171 13.74 2.00 -9.36
CA ILE A 171 14.67 0.89 -9.12
C ILE A 171 14.68 0.51 -7.63
N ILE A 172 14.73 1.49 -6.72
CA ILE A 172 14.68 1.24 -5.27
C ILE A 172 13.37 0.56 -4.90
N ASP A 173 12.24 1.08 -5.36
CA ASP A 173 10.92 0.50 -5.11
C ASP A 173 10.85 -0.94 -5.63
N LEU A 174 11.34 -1.20 -6.85
CA LEU A 174 11.36 -2.53 -7.45
C LEU A 174 12.21 -3.51 -6.62
N LEU A 175 13.41 -3.10 -6.21
CA LEU A 175 14.32 -3.97 -5.44
C LEU A 175 13.75 -4.29 -4.05
N ILE A 176 13.25 -3.29 -3.32
CA ILE A 176 12.67 -3.48 -1.99
C ILE A 176 11.42 -4.35 -2.07
N ASN A 177 10.55 -4.06 -3.02
CA ASN A 177 9.32 -4.81 -3.22
C ASN A 177 9.60 -6.27 -3.61
N SER A 178 10.53 -6.50 -4.56
CA SER A 178 10.93 -7.85 -4.96
C SER A 178 11.53 -8.63 -3.80
N ALA A 179 12.44 -8.03 -3.03
CA ALA A 179 13.05 -8.65 -1.86
C ALA A 179 11.98 -9.01 -0.81
N PHE A 180 11.03 -8.11 -0.56
CA PHE A 180 9.93 -8.35 0.36
C PHE A 180 9.03 -9.52 -0.09
N PHE A 181 8.61 -9.56 -1.36
CA PHE A 181 7.75 -10.64 -1.85
C PHE A 181 8.45 -12.01 -1.93
N ILE A 182 9.78 -12.05 -2.18
CA ILE A 182 10.57 -13.27 -2.05
C ILE A 182 10.55 -13.76 -0.59
N PHE A 183 10.80 -12.88 0.37
CA PHE A 183 10.75 -13.19 1.79
C PHE A 183 9.33 -13.62 2.22
N PHE A 184 8.30 -12.89 1.80
CA PHE A 184 6.91 -13.26 2.03
C PHE A 184 6.59 -14.66 1.52
N GLY A 185 7.02 -15.00 0.29
CA GLY A 185 6.82 -16.34 -0.28
C GLY A 185 7.37 -17.46 0.60
N ALA A 186 8.50 -17.22 1.28
CA ALA A 186 9.08 -18.17 2.22
C ALA A 186 8.30 -18.25 3.56
N MET A 187 7.57 -17.20 3.93
CA MET A 187 6.80 -17.14 5.18
C MET A 187 5.33 -17.57 5.06
N ILE A 188 4.86 -17.92 3.87
CA ILE A 188 3.48 -18.35 3.66
C ILE A 188 3.20 -19.63 4.46
N PRO A 189 2.19 -19.63 5.35
CA PRO A 189 1.87 -20.78 6.20
C PRO A 189 0.99 -21.79 5.44
N TRP A 190 1.53 -22.47 4.44
CA TRP A 190 0.79 -23.38 3.55
C TRP A 190 -0.04 -24.42 4.31
N ALA A 191 0.51 -24.99 5.39
CA ALA A 191 -0.19 -25.99 6.20
C ALA A 191 -1.42 -25.41 6.91
N SER A 192 -1.40 -24.13 7.24
CA SER A 192 -2.50 -23.44 7.93
C SER A 192 -3.70 -23.14 7.03
N PHE A 193 -3.55 -23.26 5.72
CA PHE A 193 -4.68 -23.06 4.79
C PHE A 193 -5.70 -24.20 4.83
N ASN A 194 -5.38 -25.30 5.51
CA ASN A 194 -6.27 -26.43 5.76
C ASN A 194 -6.13 -26.95 7.20
N ALA A 195 -6.03 -26.05 8.17
CA ALA A 195 -5.76 -26.40 9.59
C ALA A 195 -6.99 -26.95 10.34
N GLY A 196 -8.15 -26.98 9.75
CA GLY A 196 -9.36 -27.57 10.38
C GLY A 196 -10.15 -26.61 11.27
N ASP A 197 -9.56 -25.60 11.88
CA ASP A 197 -10.22 -24.62 12.78
C ASP A 197 -11.16 -23.64 12.06
N GLY A 198 -11.92 -24.13 11.09
CA GLY A 198 -12.77 -23.33 10.23
C GLY A 198 -12.06 -22.74 9.00
N ILE A 199 -10.74 -22.85 8.91
CA ILE A 199 -9.96 -22.44 7.74
C ILE A 199 -9.87 -23.64 6.77
N THR A 200 -10.51 -23.49 5.62
CA THR A 200 -10.45 -24.47 4.53
C THR A 200 -10.15 -23.75 3.20
N PRO A 201 -9.50 -24.41 2.24
CA PRO A 201 -9.20 -23.79 0.94
C PRO A 201 -10.45 -23.24 0.23
N LEU A 202 -11.58 -23.91 0.32
CA LEU A 202 -12.84 -23.46 -0.30
C LEU A 202 -13.32 -22.14 0.34
N ARG A 203 -13.27 -22.04 1.67
CA ARG A 203 -13.67 -20.82 2.39
C ARG A 203 -12.72 -19.66 2.11
N LEU A 204 -11.43 -19.92 1.97
CA LEU A 204 -10.43 -18.93 1.60
C LEU A 204 -10.65 -18.39 0.18
N VAL A 205 -10.91 -19.27 -0.78
CA VAL A 205 -11.25 -18.88 -2.16
C VAL A 205 -12.57 -18.09 -2.21
N ALA A 206 -13.57 -18.52 -1.44
CA ALA A 206 -14.84 -17.80 -1.35
C ALA A 206 -14.64 -16.40 -0.73
N LEU A 207 -13.82 -16.26 0.32
CA LEU A 207 -13.47 -14.97 0.91
C LEU A 207 -12.76 -14.07 -0.13
N LEU A 208 -11.76 -14.59 -0.84
CA LEU A 208 -11.06 -13.86 -1.90
C LEU A 208 -12.03 -13.35 -2.97
N ALA A 209 -12.93 -14.21 -3.45
CA ALA A 209 -13.94 -13.83 -4.45
C ALA A 209 -14.88 -12.72 -3.93
N LEU A 210 -15.35 -12.84 -2.68
CA LEU A 210 -16.20 -11.81 -2.05
C LEU A 210 -15.45 -10.47 -1.91
N ILE A 211 -14.19 -10.49 -1.49
CA ILE A 211 -13.37 -9.29 -1.37
C ILE A 211 -13.18 -8.62 -2.72
N LEU A 212 -12.80 -9.37 -3.76
CA LEU A 212 -12.58 -8.83 -5.10
C LEU A 212 -13.84 -8.21 -5.70
N LEU A 213 -15.00 -8.80 -5.44
CA LEU A 213 -16.28 -8.32 -5.99
C LEU A 213 -16.88 -7.17 -5.18
N PHE A 214 -16.83 -7.25 -3.84
CA PHE A 214 -17.63 -6.36 -2.99
C PHE A 214 -16.83 -5.30 -2.23
N ARG A 215 -15.51 -5.45 -2.09
CA ARG A 215 -14.70 -4.48 -1.33
C ARG A 215 -14.66 -3.11 -1.99
N ARG A 216 -14.50 -3.03 -3.31
CA ARG A 216 -14.26 -1.79 -4.05
C ARG A 216 -15.28 -1.48 -5.13
N ILE A 217 -15.64 -2.47 -5.95
CA ILE A 217 -16.46 -2.25 -7.15
C ILE A 217 -17.77 -1.50 -6.82
N PRO A 218 -18.56 -1.91 -5.82
CA PRO A 218 -19.84 -1.25 -5.53
C PRO A 218 -19.66 0.21 -5.09
N ILE A 219 -18.69 0.47 -4.20
CA ILE A 219 -18.48 1.83 -3.67
C ILE A 219 -17.92 2.77 -4.73
N VAL A 220 -16.93 2.33 -5.51
CA VAL A 220 -16.36 3.13 -6.60
C VAL A 220 -17.42 3.45 -7.65
N PHE A 221 -18.25 2.47 -7.99
CA PHE A 221 -19.35 2.66 -8.94
C PHE A 221 -20.41 3.63 -8.42
N THR A 222 -20.73 3.56 -7.13
CA THR A 222 -21.66 4.51 -6.48
C THR A 222 -21.08 5.91 -6.49
N LEU A 223 -19.82 6.10 -6.08
CA LEU A 223 -19.15 7.39 -6.07
C LEU A 223 -19.01 7.99 -7.48
N PHE A 224 -18.77 7.14 -8.50
CA PHE A 224 -18.79 7.56 -9.89
C PHE A 224 -20.18 8.05 -10.32
N LYS A 225 -21.24 7.32 -10.01
CA LYS A 225 -22.62 7.69 -10.35
C LYS A 225 -23.12 8.95 -9.63
N THR A 226 -22.60 9.24 -8.44
CA THR A 226 -22.91 10.45 -7.67
C THR A 226 -21.98 11.63 -7.98
N GLU A 227 -21.10 11.50 -9.00
CA GLU A 227 -20.13 12.52 -9.42
C GLU A 227 -19.13 12.95 -8.33
N MET A 228 -19.01 12.15 -7.28
CA MET A 228 -18.06 12.39 -6.18
C MET A 228 -16.61 12.01 -6.54
N LEU A 229 -16.39 11.37 -7.69
CA LEU A 229 -15.09 10.96 -8.22
C LEU A 229 -14.79 11.64 -9.56
N PRO A 230 -14.44 12.94 -9.57
CA PRO A 230 -14.26 13.71 -10.80
C PRO A 230 -13.09 13.21 -11.68
N SER A 231 -12.16 12.46 -11.09
CA SER A 231 -11.06 11.83 -11.82
C SER A 231 -11.50 10.63 -12.66
N VAL A 232 -12.67 10.06 -12.43
CA VAL A 232 -13.22 8.91 -13.16
C VAL A 232 -14.32 9.42 -14.10
N LYS A 233 -14.13 9.26 -15.41
CA LYS A 233 -15.01 9.88 -16.41
C LYS A 233 -15.94 8.90 -17.10
N THR A 234 -15.61 7.60 -17.12
CA THR A 234 -16.37 6.59 -17.86
C THR A 234 -16.68 5.39 -16.97
N THR A 235 -17.72 4.64 -17.34
CA THR A 235 -18.10 3.39 -16.64
C THR A 235 -16.95 2.37 -16.68
N THR A 236 -16.22 2.29 -17.79
CA THR A 236 -15.05 1.40 -17.92
C THR A 236 -13.94 1.80 -16.94
N GLU A 237 -13.68 3.10 -16.78
CA GLU A 237 -12.73 3.58 -15.79
C GLU A 237 -13.19 3.29 -14.36
N ALA A 238 -14.50 3.44 -14.08
CA ALA A 238 -15.05 3.12 -12.76
C ALA A 238 -14.90 1.62 -12.43
N LEU A 239 -15.15 0.74 -13.39
CA LEU A 239 -14.94 -0.70 -13.23
C LEU A 239 -13.46 -1.03 -13.07
N PHE A 240 -12.57 -0.39 -13.84
CA PHE A 240 -11.13 -0.55 -13.70
C PHE A 240 -10.64 -0.13 -12.31
N VAL A 241 -10.97 1.07 -11.85
CA VAL A 241 -10.61 1.58 -10.52
C VAL A 241 -11.21 0.71 -9.41
N GLY A 242 -12.45 0.25 -9.60
CA GLY A 242 -13.12 -0.65 -8.66
C GLY A 242 -12.48 -2.04 -8.59
N HIS A 243 -12.01 -2.57 -9.73
CA HIS A 243 -11.28 -3.84 -9.77
C HIS A 243 -9.85 -3.68 -9.26
N PHE A 244 -9.14 -2.64 -9.69
CA PHE A 244 -7.71 -2.50 -9.50
C PHE A 244 -7.37 -1.92 -8.13
N GLY A 245 -7.10 -2.79 -7.17
CA GLY A 245 -6.69 -2.45 -5.80
C GLY A 245 -5.97 -3.63 -5.16
N PRO A 246 -4.75 -3.96 -5.65
CA PRO A 246 -4.00 -5.09 -5.11
C PRO A 246 -3.67 -4.87 -3.64
N MET A 247 -3.75 -5.94 -2.86
CA MET A 247 -3.30 -5.96 -1.46
C MET A 247 -1.88 -6.50 -1.42
N GLY A 248 -1.04 -5.91 -0.59
CA GLY A 248 0.37 -6.26 -0.50
C GLY A 248 0.96 -6.03 0.90
N VAL A 249 2.06 -5.28 0.95
CA VAL A 249 2.88 -5.07 2.15
C VAL A 249 2.09 -4.47 3.30
N GLY A 250 1.25 -3.46 3.06
CA GLY A 250 0.44 -2.81 4.10
C GLY A 250 -0.50 -3.78 4.81
N ALA A 251 -1.15 -4.68 4.06
CA ALA A 251 -2.03 -5.71 4.65
C ALA A 251 -1.24 -6.69 5.54
N LEU A 252 -0.05 -7.13 5.11
CA LEU A 252 0.81 -8.02 5.88
C LEU A 252 1.34 -7.32 7.13
N PHE A 253 1.72 -6.05 7.03
CA PHE A 253 2.18 -5.25 8.17
C PHE A 253 1.08 -5.14 9.24
N LEU A 254 -0.15 -4.77 8.85
CA LEU A 254 -1.28 -4.69 9.77
C LEU A 254 -1.62 -6.06 10.39
N ALA A 255 -1.44 -7.17 9.67
CA ALA A 255 -1.64 -8.51 10.21
C ALA A 255 -0.60 -8.85 11.28
N ILE A 256 0.67 -8.45 11.08
CA ILE A 256 1.74 -8.61 12.07
C ILE A 256 1.47 -7.75 13.29
N GLU A 257 1.09 -6.47 13.09
CA GLU A 257 0.73 -5.55 14.16
C GLU A 257 -0.46 -6.07 14.98
N ALA A 258 -1.54 -6.50 14.30
CA ALA A 258 -2.72 -7.06 14.95
C ALA A 258 -2.37 -8.28 15.81
N ARG A 259 -1.56 -9.18 15.26
CA ARG A 259 -1.10 -10.37 15.98
C ARG A 259 -0.25 -9.98 17.20
N ALA A 260 0.71 -9.08 17.02
CA ALA A 260 1.57 -8.60 18.09
C ALA A 260 0.77 -7.97 19.25
N GLN A 261 -0.18 -7.12 18.93
CA GLN A 261 -1.06 -6.49 19.92
C GLN A 261 -1.92 -7.51 20.68
N LEU A 262 -2.39 -8.57 20.03
CA LEU A 262 -3.14 -9.65 20.67
C LEU A 262 -2.26 -10.53 21.56
N GLU A 263 -1.02 -10.79 21.16
CA GLU A 263 -0.08 -11.65 21.87
C GLU A 263 0.58 -10.95 23.06
N THR A 264 1.07 -9.74 22.87
CA THR A 264 1.95 -9.03 23.83
C THR A 264 1.43 -7.69 24.29
N GLY A 265 0.45 -7.10 23.58
CA GLY A 265 0.04 -5.69 23.77
C GLY A 265 1.10 -4.69 23.29
N THR A 266 2.07 -5.13 22.48
CA THR A 266 3.12 -4.30 21.86
C THR A 266 3.15 -4.55 20.36
N SER A 267 3.97 -3.81 19.61
CA SER A 267 4.13 -4.00 18.15
C SER A 267 5.13 -5.12 17.78
N LEU A 268 5.61 -5.92 18.73
CA LEU A 268 6.55 -6.99 18.50
C LEU A 268 5.87 -8.35 18.68
N PRO A 269 5.64 -9.12 17.60
CA PRO A 269 5.03 -10.43 17.68
C PRO A 269 5.99 -11.46 18.29
N LEU A 270 5.44 -12.46 18.96
CA LEU A 270 6.20 -13.59 19.46
C LEU A 270 6.37 -14.66 18.36
N PRO A 271 7.46 -15.46 18.41
CA PRO A 271 7.63 -16.61 17.51
C PRO A 271 6.47 -17.60 17.61
N HIS A 272 5.92 -17.76 18.80
CA HIS A 272 4.73 -18.59 19.06
C HIS A 272 3.75 -17.83 19.96
N PRO A 273 2.43 -17.88 19.65
CA PRO A 273 1.42 -17.28 20.51
C PRO A 273 1.47 -17.86 21.93
N PRO A 274 1.30 -17.02 22.97
CA PRO A 274 1.22 -17.51 24.35
C PRO A 274 0.03 -18.47 24.51
N LYS A 275 0.25 -19.57 25.24
CA LYS A 275 -0.79 -20.57 25.47
C LYS A 275 -1.87 -20.12 26.46
N ASP A 276 -1.57 -19.10 27.25
CA ASP A 276 -2.45 -18.58 28.32
C ASP A 276 -3.37 -17.46 27.85
N LEU A 277 -3.46 -17.21 26.56
CA LEU A 277 -4.39 -16.22 26.01
C LEU A 277 -5.85 -16.70 26.14
N PRO A 278 -6.81 -15.78 26.39
CA PRO A 278 -8.23 -16.08 26.26
C PRO A 278 -8.54 -16.72 24.90
N VAL A 279 -9.41 -17.72 24.87
CA VAL A 279 -9.71 -18.52 23.67
C VAL A 279 -10.02 -17.67 22.44
N GLU A 280 -10.80 -16.60 22.61
CA GLU A 280 -11.16 -15.68 21.51
C GLU A 280 -9.93 -14.95 20.94
N ARG A 281 -9.02 -14.48 21.82
CA ARG A 281 -7.76 -13.83 21.37
C ARG A 281 -6.83 -14.80 20.70
N GLN A 282 -6.66 -15.98 21.26
CA GLN A 282 -5.80 -17.02 20.69
C GLN A 282 -6.30 -17.42 19.30
N ARG A 283 -7.61 -17.65 19.17
CA ARG A 283 -8.24 -17.96 17.87
C ARG A 283 -7.99 -16.84 16.86
N THR A 284 -8.25 -15.59 17.23
CA THR A 284 -8.01 -14.44 16.35
C THR A 284 -6.55 -14.33 15.94
N ALA A 285 -5.61 -14.40 16.88
CA ALA A 285 -4.17 -14.32 16.61
C ALA A 285 -3.68 -15.42 15.66
N THR A 286 -4.23 -16.63 15.78
CA THR A 286 -3.88 -17.76 14.89
C THR A 286 -4.52 -17.65 13.51
N MET A 287 -5.70 -17.03 13.39
CA MET A 287 -6.43 -16.90 12.11
C MET A 287 -5.94 -15.74 11.25
N ILE A 288 -5.51 -14.63 11.83
CA ILE A 288 -5.16 -13.39 11.07
C ILE A 288 -4.10 -13.68 10.02
N TRP A 289 -2.98 -14.27 10.42
CA TRP A 289 -1.84 -14.46 9.52
C TRP A 289 -2.16 -15.35 8.30
N PRO A 290 -2.71 -16.57 8.45
CA PRO A 290 -3.06 -17.39 7.30
C PRO A 290 -4.09 -16.73 6.37
N LEU A 291 -5.13 -16.10 6.93
CA LEU A 291 -6.16 -15.45 6.13
C LEU A 291 -5.58 -14.31 5.30
N VAL A 292 -4.80 -13.41 5.92
CA VAL A 292 -4.21 -12.27 5.22
C VAL A 292 -3.18 -12.74 4.20
N CYS A 293 -2.33 -13.72 4.52
CA CYS A 293 -1.38 -14.29 3.55
C CYS A 293 -2.07 -14.86 2.32
N PHE A 294 -3.15 -15.63 2.50
CA PHE A 294 -3.88 -16.20 1.37
C PHE A 294 -4.51 -15.11 0.49
N ILE A 295 -5.12 -14.10 1.11
CA ILE A 295 -5.75 -13.01 0.38
C ILE A 295 -4.72 -12.14 -0.36
N VAL A 296 -3.59 -11.82 0.26
CA VAL A 296 -2.49 -11.08 -0.39
C VAL A 296 -1.94 -11.88 -1.57
N LEU A 297 -1.64 -13.17 -1.38
CA LEU A 297 -1.18 -14.04 -2.47
C LEU A 297 -2.18 -14.08 -3.63
N GLY A 298 -3.45 -14.35 -3.34
CA GLY A 298 -4.51 -14.41 -4.35
C GLY A 298 -4.74 -13.06 -5.04
N SER A 299 -4.72 -11.98 -4.28
CA SER A 299 -4.83 -10.61 -4.81
C SER A 299 -3.68 -10.28 -5.77
N THR A 300 -2.44 -10.52 -5.37
CA THR A 300 -1.25 -10.29 -6.20
C THR A 300 -1.31 -11.10 -7.50
N MET A 301 -1.68 -12.38 -7.41
CA MET A 301 -1.83 -13.24 -8.60
C MET A 301 -2.93 -12.72 -9.54
N ILE A 302 -4.12 -12.42 -9.04
CA ILE A 302 -5.25 -12.01 -9.87
C ILE A 302 -4.99 -10.67 -10.53
N HIS A 303 -4.47 -9.67 -9.80
CA HIS A 303 -4.14 -8.37 -10.38
C HIS A 303 -2.96 -8.46 -11.36
N GLY A 304 -1.92 -9.24 -11.05
CA GLY A 304 -0.81 -9.52 -11.96
C GLY A 304 -1.27 -10.20 -13.25
N PHE A 305 -2.08 -11.26 -13.16
CA PHE A 305 -2.60 -11.96 -14.34
C PHE A 305 -3.59 -11.12 -15.15
N SER A 306 -4.43 -10.31 -14.50
CA SER A 306 -5.37 -9.44 -15.23
C SER A 306 -4.63 -8.42 -16.10
N THR A 307 -3.53 -7.87 -15.65
CA THR A 307 -2.71 -6.94 -16.43
C THR A 307 -1.95 -7.65 -17.55
N LEU A 308 -1.41 -8.82 -17.28
CA LEU A 308 -0.79 -9.66 -18.30
C LEU A 308 -1.79 -10.02 -19.40
N ALA A 309 -3.02 -10.42 -19.05
CA ALA A 309 -4.07 -10.74 -20.02
C ALA A 309 -4.44 -9.54 -20.90
N VAL A 310 -4.57 -8.35 -20.32
CA VAL A 310 -4.82 -7.12 -21.09
C VAL A 310 -3.63 -6.75 -21.98
N SER A 311 -2.41 -6.96 -21.51
CA SER A 311 -1.19 -6.71 -22.29
C SER A 311 -1.10 -7.64 -23.49
N ILE A 312 -1.27 -8.96 -23.27
CA ILE A 312 -1.27 -9.97 -24.35
C ILE A 312 -2.40 -9.70 -25.33
N GLY A 313 -3.64 -9.50 -24.86
CA GLY A 313 -4.80 -9.21 -25.71
C GLY A 313 -4.58 -7.97 -26.58
N GLY A 314 -3.99 -6.93 -26.00
CA GLY A 314 -3.62 -5.73 -26.76
C GLY A 314 -2.50 -5.95 -27.77
N HIS A 315 -1.53 -6.83 -27.47
CA HIS A 315 -0.48 -7.19 -28.40
C HIS A 315 -1.04 -8.00 -29.59
N LEU A 316 -1.91 -8.95 -29.32
CA LEU A 316 -2.54 -9.76 -30.37
C LEU A 316 -3.50 -8.96 -31.26
N ALA A 317 -4.14 -7.91 -30.73
CA ALA A 317 -5.04 -7.04 -31.47
C ALA A 317 -4.34 -6.03 -32.40
N ARG A 318 -3.00 -5.86 -32.29
CA ARG A 318 -2.22 -4.98 -33.17
C ARG A 318 -1.84 -5.69 -34.46
N HIS A 319 -1.74 -4.93 -35.57
CA HIS A 319 -1.16 -5.43 -36.81
C HIS A 319 0.31 -5.83 -36.63
N GLU A 320 0.82 -6.79 -37.41
CA GLU A 320 2.16 -7.35 -37.25
C GLU A 320 3.29 -6.32 -37.27
N GLY A 321 3.16 -5.23 -38.04
CA GLY A 321 4.14 -4.12 -38.10
C GLY A 321 4.12 -3.17 -36.89
N GLU A 322 3.11 -3.26 -36.01
CA GLU A 322 2.96 -2.39 -34.84
C GLU A 322 3.21 -3.12 -33.50
N ARG A 323 3.61 -4.39 -33.56
CA ARG A 323 3.82 -5.22 -32.38
C ARG A 323 5.17 -4.91 -31.74
N ALA A 324 5.16 -4.22 -30.61
CA ALA A 324 6.34 -4.11 -29.76
C ALA A 324 6.58 -5.44 -28.98
N PRO A 325 7.83 -5.81 -28.68
CA PRO A 325 8.12 -7.02 -27.93
C PRO A 325 7.46 -6.99 -26.53
N LEU A 326 6.93 -8.15 -26.10
CA LEU A 326 6.29 -8.30 -24.77
C LEU A 326 7.30 -8.31 -23.63
N ILE A 327 8.55 -8.70 -23.93
CA ILE A 327 9.66 -8.81 -22.98
C ILE A 327 10.83 -8.02 -23.56
N GLY A 328 11.45 -7.17 -22.76
CA GLY A 328 12.63 -6.39 -23.20
C GLY A 328 12.33 -4.97 -23.72
N ALA A 329 11.07 -4.57 -23.87
CA ALA A 329 10.71 -3.19 -24.25
C ALA A 329 11.13 -2.14 -23.18
N GLU A 330 11.39 -2.58 -21.95
CA GLU A 330 11.90 -1.71 -20.88
C GLU A 330 13.40 -1.39 -21.03
N THR A 331 14.16 -2.25 -21.71
CA THR A 331 15.58 -2.00 -21.94
C THR A 331 15.81 -0.87 -22.95
N GLU A 332 14.91 -0.68 -23.92
CA GLU A 332 15.00 0.47 -24.85
C GLU A 332 14.61 1.78 -24.14
N GLY A 333 13.63 1.76 -23.23
CA GLY A 333 13.30 2.92 -22.39
C GLY A 333 14.42 3.29 -21.43
N LEU A 334 15.09 2.30 -20.84
CA LEU A 334 16.24 2.51 -19.96
C LEU A 334 17.47 2.98 -20.75
N HIS A 335 17.69 2.44 -21.95
CA HIS A 335 18.79 2.84 -22.84
C HIS A 335 18.59 4.27 -23.38
N GLY A 336 17.37 4.66 -23.70
CA GLY A 336 17.02 6.03 -24.10
C GLY A 336 17.14 7.04 -22.95
N MET A 337 16.89 6.64 -21.70
CA MET A 337 17.09 7.49 -20.52
C MET A 337 18.59 7.66 -20.19
N ILE A 338 19.41 6.62 -20.38
CA ILE A 338 20.86 6.67 -20.15
C ILE A 338 21.56 7.50 -21.24
N HIS A 339 21.12 7.42 -22.50
CA HIS A 339 21.70 8.23 -23.58
C HIS A 339 21.29 9.70 -23.53
N ASN A 340 20.07 10.04 -23.09
CA ASN A 340 19.69 11.44 -22.92
C ASN A 340 20.45 12.15 -21.77
N ASP A 341 20.95 11.42 -20.78
CA ASP A 341 21.81 12.02 -19.74
C ASP A 341 23.26 12.25 -20.23
N SER A 342 23.77 11.47 -21.20
CA SER A 342 25.09 11.69 -21.79
C SER A 342 25.11 12.86 -22.77
N ASP A 343 24.03 13.05 -23.54
CA ASP A 343 23.92 14.14 -24.51
C ASP A 343 23.68 15.52 -23.86
N ALA A 344 23.17 15.53 -22.61
CA ALA A 344 22.96 16.78 -21.84
C ALA A 344 24.24 17.30 -21.15
N GLU A 345 25.27 16.45 -20.98
CA GLU A 345 26.57 16.87 -20.44
C GLU A 345 27.49 17.44 -21.53
N ASP A 346 27.35 17.00 -22.79
CA ASP A 346 28.20 17.46 -23.91
C ASP A 346 27.73 18.82 -24.50
N GLU A 347 26.55 19.33 -24.18
CA GLU A 347 26.09 20.66 -24.60
C GLU A 347 26.45 21.80 -23.60
N GLN A 348 27.20 21.51 -22.52
CA GLN A 348 27.61 22.51 -21.51
C GLN A 348 29.14 22.70 -21.39
N GLU A 349 29.95 22.17 -22.33
CA GLU A 349 31.33 22.58 -22.57
C GLU A 349 31.37 23.50 -23.81
#